data_4008a52a5a8d25922eb6650fd1f24c3a
#
_entry.id   4008a52a5a8d25922eb6650fd1f24c3a
#
_cell.length_a   1.000
_cell.length_b   1.000
_cell.length_c   1.000
_cell.angle_alpha   90.00
_cell.angle_beta   90.00
_cell.angle_gamma   90.00
#
_symmetry.space_group_name_H-M   'P 1'
#
loop_
_entity.id
_entity.type
_entity.pdbx_description
1 polymer ?
#
loop_
_entity_poly.entity_id
_entity_poly.type
_entity_poly.pdbx_seq_one_letter_code
_entity_poly.pdbx_strand_id
1 'polypeptide(L)'
;MCIRDRLGVIPEFLCRKEVVYDAVETLVVPNMHDRKRIMFEQSDAFAIFPGGIGTLEEVIELISWRRLDLHHKPIVFLDQAGFWQPLFQLIDHTVSMKVTPDWLSNTWGVASNVDDVLPVIRQMLDQTRGDDPGDVSIQA
;
A
#
# COMPACT_ATOMS: atom_id res chain seq x y z
N MET A 1 16.22 4.74 20.15
CA MET A 1 16.14 5.06 18.70
C MET A 1 14.85 5.82 18.46
N CYS A 2 14.91 7.11 18.19
CA CYS A 2 13.71 7.91 17.95
C CYS A 2 13.31 7.79 16.50
N ILE A 3 12.20 7.14 16.24
CA ILE A 3 11.53 7.15 14.93
C ILE A 3 10.85 8.52 14.84
N ARG A 4 11.38 9.42 14.01
CA ARG A 4 10.91 10.81 13.99
C ARG A 4 10.35 11.32 12.71
N ASP A 5 10.47 10.57 11.64
CA ASP A 5 10.08 11.05 10.33
C ASP A 5 8.70 10.50 9.97
N ARG A 6 7.68 11.07 10.63
CA ARG A 6 6.28 10.83 10.27
C ARG A 6 5.75 12.07 9.58
N LEU A 7 5.19 11.90 8.40
CA LEU A 7 4.49 12.93 7.67
C LEU A 7 3.00 12.57 7.60
N GLY A 8 2.15 13.41 8.18
CA GLY A 8 0.71 13.35 7.96
C GLY A 8 0.35 14.05 6.66
N VAL A 9 -0.53 13.48 5.85
CA VAL A 9 -1.08 14.17 4.67
C VAL A 9 -2.60 14.20 4.79
N ILE A 10 -3.16 15.41 4.88
CA ILE A 10 -4.59 15.61 5.11
C ILE A 10 -5.18 16.64 4.13
N PRO A 11 -6.33 16.37 3.51
CA PRO A 11 -7.04 17.35 2.72
C PRO A 11 -7.62 18.47 3.59
N GLU A 12 -7.63 19.69 3.08
CA GLU A 12 -8.09 20.88 3.79
C GLU A 12 -9.51 20.73 4.38
N PHE A 13 -10.43 20.12 3.61
CA PHE A 13 -11.80 19.91 4.07
C PHE A 13 -11.94 18.92 5.23
N LEU A 14 -10.96 18.03 5.44
CA LEU A 14 -10.94 17.10 6.57
C LEU A 14 -10.32 17.71 7.83
N CYS A 15 -9.47 18.73 7.70
CA CYS A 15 -8.87 19.42 8.86
C CYS A 15 -9.92 19.99 9.84
N ARG A 16 -11.13 20.25 9.35
CA ARG A 16 -12.25 20.74 10.16
C ARG A 16 -13.08 19.63 10.80
N LYS A 17 -12.94 18.39 10.33
CA LYS A 17 -13.75 17.24 10.74
C LYS A 17 -12.99 16.23 11.58
N GLU A 18 -11.67 16.17 11.41
CA GLU A 18 -10.80 15.23 12.08
C GLU A 18 -9.81 15.97 12.97
N VAL A 19 -9.45 15.35 14.09
CA VAL A 19 -8.41 15.87 14.97
C VAL A 19 -7.06 15.65 14.32
N VAL A 20 -6.39 16.75 13.94
CA VAL A 20 -5.00 16.70 13.48
C VAL A 20 -4.10 16.43 14.66
N TYR A 21 -3.23 15.44 14.56
CA TYR A 21 -2.31 15.09 15.65
C TYR A 21 -1.09 16.02 15.64
N ASP A 22 -1.01 16.92 16.60
CA ASP A 22 -0.01 18.01 16.67
C ASP A 22 1.45 17.54 16.79
N ALA A 23 1.68 16.29 17.16
CA ALA A 23 3.04 15.73 17.31
C ALA A 23 3.65 15.20 16.01
N VAL A 24 2.96 15.35 14.87
CA VAL A 24 3.40 14.90 13.55
C VAL A 24 3.38 16.07 12.59
N GLU A 25 4.46 16.26 11.85
CA GLU A 25 4.45 17.19 10.72
C GLU A 25 3.32 16.80 9.76
N THR A 26 2.44 17.77 9.48
CA THR A 26 1.25 17.50 8.66
C THR A 26 1.21 18.42 7.46
N LEU A 27 1.19 17.82 6.27
CA LEU A 27 1.00 18.50 5.01
C LEU A 27 -0.50 18.60 4.71
N VAL A 28 -1.00 19.84 4.65
CA VAL A 28 -2.37 20.10 4.22
C VAL A 28 -2.41 20.25 2.71
N VAL A 29 -3.29 19.50 2.07
CA VAL A 29 -3.42 19.45 0.60
C VAL A 29 -4.82 19.88 0.16
N PRO A 30 -5.00 20.37 -1.08
CA PRO A 30 -6.30 20.91 -1.53
C PRO A 30 -7.40 19.84 -1.60
N ASN A 31 -7.06 18.60 -1.95
CA ASN A 31 -8.04 17.55 -2.25
C ASN A 31 -7.51 16.13 -1.96
N MET A 32 -8.39 15.12 -2.08
CA MET A 32 -8.04 13.72 -1.86
C MET A 32 -7.08 13.17 -2.91
N HIS A 33 -7.12 13.65 -4.14
CA HIS A 33 -6.23 13.20 -5.21
C HIS A 33 -4.77 13.56 -4.90
N ASP A 34 -4.51 14.81 -4.50
CA ASP A 34 -3.18 15.25 -4.09
C ASP A 34 -2.68 14.51 -2.86
N ARG A 35 -3.57 14.23 -1.88
CA ARG A 35 -3.24 13.40 -0.72
C ARG A 35 -2.71 12.04 -1.16
N LYS A 36 -3.47 11.31 -1.96
CA LYS A 36 -3.11 9.96 -2.40
C LYS A 36 -1.83 9.96 -3.25
N ARG A 37 -1.68 10.94 -4.15
CA ARG A 37 -0.49 11.09 -4.98
C ARG A 37 0.77 11.30 -4.14
N ILE A 38 0.74 12.21 -3.17
CA ILE A 38 1.89 12.50 -2.31
C ILE A 38 2.23 11.30 -1.42
N MET A 39 1.24 10.66 -0.81
CA MET A 39 1.46 9.45 -0.01
C MET A 39 2.11 8.35 -0.86
N PHE A 40 1.64 8.17 -2.08
CA PHE A 40 2.20 7.18 -3.00
C PHE A 40 3.63 7.52 -3.41
N GLU A 41 3.90 8.76 -3.83
CA GLU A 41 5.22 9.19 -4.32
C GLU A 41 6.29 9.10 -3.22
N GLN A 42 5.95 9.43 -1.97
CA GLN A 42 6.88 9.46 -0.85
C GLN A 42 7.02 8.12 -0.09
N SER A 43 6.28 7.09 -0.48
CA SER A 43 6.33 5.78 0.16
C SER A 43 7.14 4.78 -0.65
N ASP A 44 7.93 3.95 0.01
CA ASP A 44 8.63 2.80 -0.62
C ASP A 44 7.80 1.51 -0.54
N ALA A 45 6.88 1.44 0.40
CA ALA A 45 5.98 0.32 0.65
C ALA A 45 4.70 0.79 1.35
N PHE A 46 3.67 -0.03 1.36
CA PHE A 46 2.39 0.25 2.00
C PHE A 46 2.05 -0.81 3.04
N ALA A 47 1.77 -0.38 4.26
CA ALA A 47 1.22 -1.20 5.32
C ALA A 47 -0.27 -0.87 5.51
N ILE A 48 -1.13 -1.85 5.28
CA ILE A 48 -2.59 -1.69 5.30
C ILE A 48 -3.12 -2.22 6.63
N PHE A 49 -3.56 -1.33 7.48
CA PHE A 49 -4.20 -1.68 8.74
C PHE A 49 -5.70 -1.89 8.56
N PRO A 50 -6.37 -2.65 9.45
CA PRO A 50 -7.82 -2.71 9.48
C PRO A 50 -8.45 -1.32 9.47
N GLY A 51 -9.41 -1.10 8.58
CA GLY A 51 -10.03 0.20 8.38
C GLY A 51 -11.37 0.13 7.65
N GLY A 52 -12.00 1.28 7.49
CA GLY A 52 -13.32 1.40 6.89
C GLY A 52 -13.28 1.62 5.37
N ILE A 53 -14.37 2.21 4.86
CA ILE A 53 -14.58 2.40 3.41
C ILE A 53 -13.49 3.27 2.75
N GLY A 54 -12.95 4.26 3.46
CA GLY A 54 -11.86 5.10 2.94
C GLY A 54 -10.56 4.29 2.77
N THR A 55 -10.25 3.38 3.70
CA THR A 55 -9.11 2.47 3.58
C THR A 55 -9.32 1.50 2.42
N LEU A 56 -10.52 0.96 2.25
CA LEU A 56 -10.86 0.10 1.11
C LEU A 56 -10.66 0.81 -0.23
N GLU A 57 -11.07 2.07 -0.33
CA GLU A 57 -10.90 2.87 -1.55
C GLU A 57 -9.42 3.02 -1.91
N GLU A 58 -8.58 3.40 -0.94
CA GLU A 58 -7.13 3.55 -1.13
C GLU A 58 -6.46 2.21 -1.51
N VAL A 59 -6.84 1.13 -0.85
CA VAL A 59 -6.31 -0.23 -1.10
C VAL A 59 -6.66 -0.72 -2.51
N ILE A 60 -7.90 -0.57 -2.93
CA ILE A 60 -8.34 -1.00 -4.25
C ILE A 60 -7.63 -0.18 -5.36
N GLU A 61 -7.39 1.10 -5.12
CA GLU A 61 -6.61 1.93 -6.04
C GLU A 61 -5.17 1.43 -6.16
N LEU A 62 -4.48 1.13 -5.04
CA LEU A 62 -3.12 0.56 -5.04
C LEU A 62 -3.05 -0.78 -5.80
N ILE A 63 -4.00 -1.67 -5.55
CA ILE A 63 -4.08 -2.97 -6.25
C ILE A 63 -4.36 -2.77 -7.75
N SER A 64 -5.22 -1.80 -8.10
CA SER A 64 -5.52 -1.47 -9.50
C SER A 64 -4.29 -0.94 -10.24
N TRP A 65 -3.50 -0.08 -9.60
CA TRP A 65 -2.25 0.42 -10.16
C TRP A 65 -1.20 -0.68 -10.29
N ARG A 66 -1.15 -1.61 -9.34
CA ARG A 66 -0.32 -2.81 -9.44
C ARG A 66 -0.71 -3.68 -10.64
N ARG A 67 -2.03 -3.89 -10.86
CA ARG A 67 -2.54 -4.62 -12.02
C ARG A 67 -2.16 -3.97 -13.35
N LEU A 68 -2.11 -2.63 -13.38
CA LEU A 68 -1.74 -1.85 -14.57
C LEU A 68 -0.23 -1.68 -14.75
N ASP A 69 0.57 -2.33 -13.92
CA ASP A 69 2.05 -2.25 -13.92
C ASP A 69 2.59 -0.82 -13.66
N LEU A 70 1.83 -0.01 -12.95
CA LEU A 70 2.21 1.37 -12.62
C LEU A 70 3.15 1.45 -11.42
N HIS A 71 3.26 0.39 -10.61
CA HIS A 71 4.22 0.27 -9.52
C HIS A 71 4.49 -1.17 -9.12
N HIS A 72 5.64 -1.37 -8.44
CA HIS A 72 6.04 -2.63 -7.82
C HIS A 72 6.29 -2.52 -6.32
N LYS A 73 5.86 -1.40 -5.70
CA LYS A 73 6.02 -1.17 -4.26
C LYS A 73 5.27 -2.25 -3.48
N PRO A 74 5.89 -2.84 -2.44
CA PRO A 74 5.23 -3.83 -1.59
C PRO A 74 3.95 -3.30 -0.96
N ILE A 75 2.92 -4.13 -0.94
CA ILE A 75 1.68 -3.91 -0.21
C ILE A 75 1.58 -5.03 0.82
N VAL A 76 1.46 -4.70 2.11
CA VAL A 76 1.34 -5.69 3.19
C VAL A 76 0.11 -5.39 4.02
N PHE A 77 -0.78 -6.37 4.13
CA PHE A 77 -1.97 -6.28 4.96
C PHE A 77 -1.67 -6.79 6.37
N LEU A 78 -2.01 -6.01 7.38
CA LEU A 78 -2.12 -6.49 8.75
C LEU A 78 -3.48 -7.19 8.92
N ASP A 79 -3.48 -8.51 8.77
CA ASP A 79 -4.70 -9.34 8.86
C ASP A 79 -4.92 -9.87 10.28
N GLN A 80 -5.09 -8.95 11.22
CA GLN A 80 -5.38 -9.32 12.59
C GLN A 80 -6.81 -9.88 12.70
N ALA A 81 -6.92 -11.05 13.28
CA ALA A 81 -8.19 -11.78 13.45
C ALA A 81 -8.98 -12.02 12.14
N GLY A 82 -8.29 -12.09 11.00
CA GLY A 82 -8.91 -12.37 9.71
C GLY A 82 -9.75 -11.21 9.15
N PHE A 83 -9.44 -9.98 9.55
CA PHE A 83 -10.18 -8.78 9.12
C PHE A 83 -10.24 -8.63 7.59
N TRP A 84 -9.16 -8.94 6.89
CA TRP A 84 -9.04 -8.77 5.44
C TRP A 84 -9.50 -9.99 4.63
N GLN A 85 -9.80 -11.12 5.28
CA GLN A 85 -10.20 -12.35 4.59
C GLN A 85 -11.40 -12.16 3.65
N PRO A 86 -12.46 -11.40 3.98
CA PRO A 86 -13.55 -11.16 3.04
C PRO A 86 -13.12 -10.42 1.77
N LEU A 87 -12.15 -9.49 1.85
CA LEU A 87 -11.60 -8.81 0.69
C LEU A 87 -10.81 -9.78 -0.20
N PHE A 88 -9.96 -10.61 0.39
CA PHE A 88 -9.19 -11.61 -0.34
C PHE A 88 -10.11 -12.59 -1.05
N GLN A 89 -11.14 -13.08 -0.36
CA GLN A 89 -12.15 -13.98 -0.95
C GLN A 89 -12.88 -13.32 -2.12
N LEU A 90 -13.19 -12.02 -2.03
CA LEU A 90 -13.81 -11.29 -3.14
C LEU A 90 -12.88 -11.21 -4.34
N ILE A 91 -11.60 -10.90 -4.13
CA ILE A 91 -10.62 -10.83 -5.23
C ILE A 91 -10.43 -12.22 -5.85
N ASP A 92 -10.28 -13.28 -5.04
CA ASP A 92 -10.15 -14.66 -5.52
C ASP A 92 -11.39 -15.10 -6.31
N HIS A 93 -12.58 -14.67 -5.90
CA HIS A 93 -13.80 -14.90 -6.68
C HIS A 93 -13.70 -14.25 -8.07
N THR A 94 -13.24 -13.00 -8.16
CA THR A 94 -13.07 -12.33 -9.47
C THR A 94 -12.00 -13.00 -10.34
N VAL A 95 -10.97 -13.58 -9.73
CA VAL A 95 -9.97 -14.41 -10.43
C VAL A 95 -10.61 -15.68 -10.95
N SER A 96 -11.39 -16.38 -10.14
CA SER A 96 -12.09 -17.61 -10.54
C SER A 96 -13.06 -17.38 -11.71
N MET A 97 -13.67 -16.21 -11.76
CA MET A 97 -14.55 -15.78 -12.85
C MET A 97 -13.82 -15.27 -14.10
N LYS A 98 -12.47 -15.30 -14.09
CA LYS A 98 -11.59 -14.87 -15.21
C LYS A 98 -11.72 -13.39 -15.58
N VAL A 99 -12.17 -12.52 -14.65
CA VAL A 99 -12.22 -11.07 -14.85
C VAL A 99 -11.03 -10.36 -14.19
N THR A 100 -10.29 -11.07 -13.36
CA THR A 100 -9.03 -10.61 -12.73
C THR A 100 -7.91 -11.58 -13.07
N PRO A 101 -6.69 -11.12 -13.39
CA PRO A 101 -5.55 -11.99 -13.67
C PRO A 101 -5.16 -12.84 -12.46
N ASP A 102 -4.80 -14.11 -12.69
CA ASP A 102 -4.45 -15.09 -11.65
C ASP A 102 -3.26 -14.64 -10.77
N TRP A 103 -2.31 -13.92 -11.35
CA TRP A 103 -1.10 -13.45 -10.65
C TRP A 103 -1.38 -12.34 -9.62
N LEU A 104 -2.51 -11.63 -9.73
CA LEU A 104 -2.78 -10.46 -8.90
C LEU A 104 -2.89 -10.82 -7.41
N SER A 105 -3.50 -11.96 -7.05
CA SER A 105 -3.62 -12.43 -5.67
C SER A 105 -2.28 -12.69 -4.98
N ASN A 106 -1.18 -12.77 -5.73
CA ASN A 106 0.16 -13.01 -5.21
C ASN A 106 1.01 -11.72 -5.10
N THR A 107 0.41 -10.55 -5.29
CA THR A 107 1.16 -9.28 -5.34
C THR A 107 1.25 -8.54 -4.01
N TRP A 108 0.61 -9.03 -2.97
CA TRP A 108 0.69 -8.48 -1.62
C TRP A 108 1.12 -9.51 -0.60
N GLY A 109 1.67 -9.03 0.50
CA GLY A 109 1.99 -9.83 1.69
C GLY A 109 0.89 -9.72 2.75
N VAL A 110 0.89 -10.67 3.67
CA VAL A 110 -0.02 -10.69 4.82
C VAL A 110 0.81 -10.88 6.10
N ALA A 111 0.60 -10.02 7.08
CA ALA A 111 1.16 -10.11 8.41
C ALA A 111 0.05 -10.35 9.44
N SER A 112 0.22 -11.34 10.33
CA SER A 112 -0.78 -11.67 11.34
C SER A 112 -0.74 -10.77 12.57
N ASN A 113 0.39 -10.08 12.78
CA ASN A 113 0.60 -9.14 13.88
C ASN A 113 1.47 -7.96 13.43
N VAL A 114 1.52 -6.91 14.24
CA VAL A 114 2.23 -5.67 13.91
C VAL A 114 3.74 -5.89 13.75
N ASP A 115 4.33 -6.76 14.54
CA ASP A 115 5.78 -7.01 14.54
C ASP A 115 6.25 -7.69 13.24
N ASP A 116 5.36 -8.42 12.56
CA ASP A 116 5.66 -9.10 11.30
C ASP A 116 5.55 -8.17 10.08
N VAL A 117 4.93 -7.00 10.18
CA VAL A 117 4.70 -6.11 9.04
C VAL A 117 6.01 -5.68 8.36
N LEU A 118 6.98 -5.16 9.14
CA LEU A 118 8.28 -4.75 8.59
C LEU A 118 9.11 -5.90 8.04
N PRO A 119 9.21 -7.07 8.70
CA PRO A 119 9.83 -8.26 8.12
C PRO A 119 9.25 -8.66 6.77
N VAL A 120 7.93 -8.70 6.63
CA VAL A 120 7.25 -9.05 5.37
C VAL A 120 7.55 -8.00 4.28
N ILE A 121 7.50 -6.70 4.60
CA ILE A 121 7.87 -5.64 3.66
C ILE A 121 9.32 -5.84 3.17
N ARG A 122 10.27 -6.08 4.06
CA ARG A 122 11.68 -6.29 3.70
C ARG A 122 11.86 -7.50 2.79
N GLN A 123 11.20 -8.61 3.10
CA GLN A 123 11.23 -9.80 2.27
C GLN A 123 10.73 -9.50 0.84
N MET A 124 9.62 -8.76 0.70
CA MET A 124 9.09 -8.38 -0.60
C MET A 124 10.01 -7.43 -1.37
N LEU A 125 10.66 -6.48 -0.69
CA LEU A 125 11.64 -5.58 -1.31
C LEU A 125 12.87 -6.35 -1.83
N ASP A 126 13.35 -7.33 -1.09
CA ASP A 126 14.49 -8.16 -1.51
C ASP A 126 14.15 -9.00 -2.73
N GLN A 127 12.93 -9.54 -2.82
CA GLN A 127 12.43 -10.27 -3.99
C GLN A 127 12.37 -9.38 -5.24
N THR A 128 11.85 -8.15 -5.10
CA THR A 128 11.74 -7.20 -6.22
C THR A 128 13.12 -6.79 -6.75
N ARG A 129 14.15 -6.70 -5.89
CA ARG A 129 15.53 -6.38 -6.30
C ARG A 129 16.24 -7.54 -6.98
N GLY A 130 15.86 -8.79 -6.69
CA GLY A 130 16.42 -9.99 -7.32
C GLY A 130 15.89 -10.24 -8.73
N ASP A 131 14.74 -9.68 -9.08
CA ASP A 131 14.09 -9.82 -10.37
C ASP A 131 14.46 -8.70 -11.37
N ASP A 132 15.30 -7.73 -10.98
CA ASP A 132 15.81 -6.72 -11.91
C ASP A 132 16.94 -7.36 -12.76
N PRO A 133 16.73 -7.65 -14.07
CA PRO A 133 17.77 -8.15 -14.94
C PRO A 133 18.73 -6.98 -15.17
N GLY A 134 19.83 -6.99 -14.38
CA GLY A 134 20.88 -5.97 -14.43
C GLY A 134 21.21 -5.55 -15.84
N ASP A 135 21.22 -4.25 -16.02
CA ASP A 135 21.97 -3.44 -16.98
C ASP A 135 22.65 -4.26 -18.11
N VAL A 136 21.90 -4.52 -19.17
CA VAL A 136 22.50 -4.95 -20.42
C VAL A 136 23.18 -3.72 -21.00
N SER A 137 24.44 -3.54 -20.65
CA SER A 137 25.35 -2.61 -21.32
C SER A 137 25.31 -2.88 -22.82
N ILE A 138 24.63 -2.01 -23.55
CA ILE A 138 24.69 -1.94 -25.01
C ILE A 138 26.12 -1.50 -25.32
N GLN A 139 26.98 -2.47 -25.65
CA GLN A 139 28.22 -2.18 -26.36
C GLN A 139 27.87 -1.94 -27.83
N ALA A 140 28.15 -0.72 -28.25
CA ALA A 140 28.08 -0.27 -29.63
C ALA A 140 29.09 -0.98 -30.50
#